data_05fe3a41b070b9ae2befcf5e29f38e24
#
_entry.id   05fe3a41b070b9ae2befcf5e29f38e24
#
_cell.length_a   1.000
_cell.length_b   1.000
_cell.length_c   1.000
_cell.angle_alpha   90.00
_cell.angle_beta   90.00
_cell.angle_gamma   90.00
#
_symmetry.space_group_name_H-M   'P 1'
#
loop_
_entity.id
_entity.type
_entity.pdbx_description
1 polymer ?
#
loop_
_entity_poly.entity_id
_entity_poly.type
_entity_poly.pdbx_seq_one_letter_code
_entity_poly.pdbx_strand_id
1 'polypeptide(L)'
;MKRWPAIVAKSSRLLKSAFLVVMLASTGWNLTALGAEAAAQFAGAAGSAISDGSFSVALREIAAAGKLPDLRWPDFSDYRIHVTNFYDSIGYAPAWLNSNEPTQQAQAVIDVLKEADSKGLNAEDYDGSRWADRMARLRQSPSSEDRARFDAALTVCAMRYISDLHIGRVNPQHFKFNLDVSAKKYDLPSFLREKLIQGADVRVELGQVEPPFPGYKRTQKALQQYMVWSQQDDGEQLPVPAKPVEPGNPYNGVPRLKRLLRLLGDLPENAVSGSANVYDGPLVDAVKHFQARHGLTPDGRLGAQTLKQLNTPLSFRVEQLRLTLERWRWIPFQFAQPPIVVNIPEFRLRAYNQDGTIALRMNVIVGKAYRHKTPVFEREMKYIVFRPYWNVPPSIQRSEIVPAIKKDRDYIAKKGFEVVTPQGSVVTSGTINDDILQQLSAGKLMVRQKPGPTNALGLVKLMFPNEYNVYLHSTPSPQLFSQSRRDFSHGCIRVEKPAELAAWVLRVKPDWPLERVRAAMETGKDNVQVNLTNPVPVLILYGTAVVEEDNEVHFFEDIYGHDAELEKVLAQGYPYPG
;
A
#
# COMPACT_ATOMS: atom_id res chain seq x y z
N MET A 1 14.47 20.91 25.07
CA MET A 1 15.40 22.03 24.76
C MET A 1 16.77 21.48 24.44
N LYS A 2 17.14 21.36 23.17
CA LYS A 2 18.53 21.40 22.66
C LYS A 2 18.41 21.70 21.16
N ARG A 3 18.89 22.87 20.79
CA ARG A 3 18.88 23.44 19.44
C ARG A 3 19.99 22.81 18.59
N TRP A 4 19.70 22.54 17.34
CA TRP A 4 20.69 22.29 16.29
C TRP A 4 20.98 23.60 15.55
N PRO A 5 22.23 23.86 15.13
CA PRO A 5 22.59 25.11 14.46
C PRO A 5 22.29 25.06 12.97
N ALA A 6 21.79 26.20 12.46
CA ALA A 6 21.61 26.50 11.06
C ALA A 6 22.97 26.74 10.38
N ILE A 7 23.18 26.13 9.21
CA ILE A 7 24.28 26.48 8.30
C ILE A 7 23.71 27.37 7.19
N VAL A 8 24.18 28.61 7.19
CA VAL A 8 23.87 29.67 6.24
C VAL A 8 24.62 29.43 4.93
N ALA A 9 23.90 29.36 3.84
CA ALA A 9 24.47 29.42 2.49
C ALA A 9 24.69 30.87 2.10
N LYS A 10 25.92 31.23 1.75
CA LYS A 10 26.25 32.48 1.06
C LYS A 10 26.43 32.21 -0.43
N SER A 11 25.67 32.96 -1.22
CA SER A 11 25.80 33.13 -2.66
C SER A 11 26.99 34.02 -3.00
N SER A 12 27.70 33.75 -4.10
CA SER A 12 28.03 34.79 -5.09
C SER A 12 28.81 34.29 -6.31
N ARG A 13 28.24 34.58 -7.47
CA ARG A 13 28.79 35.17 -8.72
C ARG A 13 29.85 34.43 -9.54
N LEU A 14 29.39 34.04 -10.72
CA LEU A 14 29.93 34.24 -12.07
C LEU A 14 31.40 34.70 -12.21
N LEU A 15 32.17 33.92 -12.97
CA LEU A 15 33.07 34.50 -14.01
C LEU A 15 33.37 33.48 -15.13
N LYS A 16 33.41 34.02 -16.33
CA LYS A 16 33.57 33.36 -17.64
C LYS A 16 35.06 33.08 -17.96
N SER A 17 35.23 32.05 -18.80
CA SER A 17 36.23 31.94 -19.90
C SER A 17 37.72 31.94 -19.57
N ALA A 18 38.42 30.88 -19.97
CA ALA A 18 39.41 30.94 -21.02
C ALA A 18 40.02 29.56 -21.31
N PHE A 19 40.03 29.19 -22.57
CA PHE A 19 40.87 28.14 -23.16
C PHE A 19 42.36 28.41 -22.89
N LEU A 20 43.07 27.41 -22.40
CA LEU A 20 44.51 27.34 -22.62
C LEU A 20 44.90 25.89 -22.90
N VAL A 21 45.26 25.64 -24.17
CA VAL A 21 45.96 24.45 -24.63
C VAL A 21 47.43 24.60 -24.22
N VAL A 22 47.95 23.70 -23.41
CA VAL A 22 49.39 23.49 -23.28
C VAL A 22 49.67 22.00 -23.52
N MET A 23 50.25 21.72 -24.68
CA MET A 23 51.02 20.49 -24.91
C MET A 23 52.31 20.56 -24.07
N LEU A 24 52.57 19.50 -23.31
CA LEU A 24 53.94 19.08 -23.03
C LEU A 24 54.01 17.59 -22.72
N ALA A 25 55.01 17.01 -23.25
CA ALA A 25 55.36 15.64 -23.52
C ALA A 25 55.50 14.70 -22.30
N SER A 26 55.17 13.44 -22.58
CA SER A 26 55.89 12.22 -22.19
C SER A 26 56.44 12.11 -20.77
N THR A 27 55.69 11.41 -19.90
CA THR A 27 56.23 10.32 -19.08
C THR A 27 55.16 9.28 -18.93
N GLY A 28 55.37 8.11 -19.55
CA GLY A 28 54.48 6.95 -19.41
C GLY A 28 54.52 6.45 -17.97
N TRP A 29 53.34 6.45 -17.36
CA TRP A 29 53.10 5.65 -16.17
C TRP A 29 51.89 4.74 -16.46
N ASN A 30 52.19 3.45 -16.36
CA ASN A 30 51.28 2.36 -16.61
C ASN A 30 50.04 2.42 -15.69
N LEU A 31 48.90 2.76 -16.24
CA LEU A 31 47.59 2.61 -15.60
C LEU A 31 47.06 1.15 -15.60
N THR A 32 47.88 0.20 -16.03
CA THR A 32 47.59 -1.22 -16.02
C THR A 32 48.04 -1.96 -14.74
N ALA A 33 48.78 -1.31 -13.84
CA ALA A 33 49.29 -1.98 -12.63
C ALA A 33 48.33 -1.94 -11.44
N LEU A 34 47.48 -0.93 -11.30
CA LEU A 34 46.52 -0.83 -10.17
C LEU A 34 45.29 -1.76 -10.28
N GLY A 35 44.94 -2.15 -11.49
CA GLY A 35 43.91 -3.16 -11.71
C GLY A 35 44.38 -4.61 -11.49
N ALA A 36 45.68 -4.83 -11.70
CA ALA A 36 46.30 -6.14 -11.53
C ALA A 36 46.65 -6.45 -10.05
N GLU A 37 47.00 -5.44 -9.26
CA GLU A 37 47.25 -5.64 -7.83
C GLU A 37 45.96 -5.87 -7.01
N ALA A 38 44.85 -5.23 -7.37
CA ALA A 38 43.56 -5.53 -6.77
C ALA A 38 43.07 -6.94 -7.13
N ALA A 39 43.33 -7.41 -8.34
CA ALA A 39 43.03 -8.80 -8.74
C ALA A 39 43.99 -9.82 -8.08
N ALA A 40 45.26 -9.42 -7.82
CA ALA A 40 46.23 -10.29 -7.16
C ALA A 40 46.02 -10.39 -5.63
N GLN A 41 45.49 -9.37 -4.98
CA GLN A 41 45.09 -9.45 -3.56
C GLN A 41 43.87 -10.38 -3.34
N PHE A 42 42.99 -10.51 -4.35
CA PHE A 42 41.91 -11.54 -4.30
C PHE A 42 42.46 -12.96 -4.48
N ALA A 43 43.58 -13.14 -5.19
CA ALA A 43 44.21 -14.44 -5.37
C ALA A 43 45.10 -14.88 -4.18
N GLY A 44 45.47 -13.98 -3.30
CA GLY A 44 46.43 -14.24 -2.19
C GLY A 44 45.77 -14.66 -0.86
N ALA A 45 44.45 -14.51 -0.69
CA ALA A 45 43.70 -14.99 0.49
C ALA A 45 42.97 -16.31 0.24
N ALA A 46 42.97 -16.81 -1.00
CA ALA A 46 42.51 -18.16 -1.32
C ALA A 46 43.70 -19.14 -1.10
N GLY A 47 43.79 -19.67 0.10
CA GLY A 47 44.58 -20.87 0.31
C GLY A 47 44.15 -21.90 -0.73
N SER A 48 45.12 -22.49 -1.47
CA SER A 48 45.04 -23.43 -2.57
C SER A 48 43.74 -24.29 -2.63
N ALA A 49 42.62 -23.70 -3.00
CA ALA A 49 41.46 -24.41 -3.50
C ALA A 49 41.74 -24.69 -4.96
N ILE A 50 42.03 -25.92 -5.31
CA ILE A 50 41.92 -26.48 -6.64
C ILE A 50 40.56 -25.98 -7.12
N SER A 51 40.54 -25.13 -8.18
CA SER A 51 39.28 -24.68 -8.82
C SER A 51 38.65 -25.95 -9.35
N ASP A 52 37.69 -26.48 -8.61
CA ASP A 52 36.96 -27.67 -8.99
C ASP A 52 36.09 -27.29 -10.21
N GLY A 53 36.63 -27.52 -11.41
CA GLY A 53 35.97 -27.22 -12.67
C GLY A 53 34.54 -27.81 -12.72
N SER A 54 34.31 -28.91 -11.98
CA SER A 54 33.00 -29.56 -11.91
C SER A 54 31.95 -28.71 -11.16
N PHE A 55 32.33 -27.96 -10.10
CA PHE A 55 31.44 -27.02 -9.43
C PHE A 55 30.96 -25.91 -10.37
N SER A 56 31.90 -25.26 -11.06
CA SER A 56 31.58 -24.17 -11.99
C SER A 56 30.72 -24.65 -13.18
N VAL A 57 30.96 -25.89 -13.67
CA VAL A 57 30.15 -26.50 -14.73
C VAL A 57 28.72 -26.73 -14.25
N ALA A 58 28.55 -27.39 -13.09
CA ALA A 58 27.22 -27.65 -12.53
C ALA A 58 26.43 -26.36 -12.25
N LEU A 59 27.11 -25.32 -11.74
CA LEU A 59 26.48 -24.02 -11.48
C LEU A 59 26.03 -23.29 -12.76
N ARG A 60 26.84 -23.38 -13.84
CA ARG A 60 26.47 -22.83 -15.16
C ARG A 60 25.23 -23.54 -15.72
N GLU A 61 25.17 -24.85 -15.59
CA GLU A 61 24.02 -25.64 -16.04
C GLU A 61 22.75 -25.27 -15.30
N ILE A 62 22.80 -25.13 -13.97
CA ILE A 62 21.67 -24.71 -13.13
C ILE A 62 21.21 -23.31 -13.52
N ALA A 63 22.13 -22.35 -13.63
CA ALA A 63 21.81 -20.96 -13.98
C ALA A 63 21.21 -20.87 -15.38
N ALA A 64 21.76 -21.58 -16.36
CA ALA A 64 21.27 -21.61 -17.74
C ALA A 64 19.88 -22.26 -17.85
N ALA A 65 19.64 -23.33 -17.08
CA ALA A 65 18.35 -24.02 -17.07
C ALA A 65 17.22 -23.16 -16.47
N GLY A 66 17.53 -22.23 -15.54
CA GLY A 66 16.51 -21.48 -14.80
C GLY A 66 15.64 -22.35 -13.91
N LYS A 67 16.15 -23.53 -13.54
CA LYS A 67 15.42 -24.54 -12.74
C LYS A 67 16.36 -25.25 -11.77
N LEU A 68 15.86 -25.47 -10.55
CA LEU A 68 16.54 -26.25 -9.54
C LEU A 68 15.52 -27.14 -8.81
N PRO A 69 15.50 -28.47 -9.07
CA PRO A 69 14.44 -29.38 -8.64
C PRO A 69 14.24 -29.46 -7.12
N ASP A 70 15.26 -29.21 -6.31
CA ASP A 70 15.19 -29.28 -4.86
C ASP A 70 14.74 -27.99 -4.17
N LEU A 71 14.46 -26.92 -4.92
CA LEU A 71 13.72 -25.77 -4.42
C LEU A 71 12.23 -26.13 -4.22
N ARG A 72 11.57 -25.51 -3.24
CA ARG A 72 10.12 -25.56 -3.11
C ARG A 72 9.41 -25.13 -4.40
N TRP A 73 9.93 -24.07 -4.98
CA TRP A 73 9.50 -23.53 -6.27
C TRP A 73 10.62 -23.71 -7.29
N PRO A 74 10.66 -24.87 -7.99
CA PRO A 74 11.81 -25.26 -8.80
C PRO A 74 12.11 -24.37 -9.99
N ASP A 75 11.09 -23.74 -10.60
CA ASP A 75 11.23 -22.84 -11.73
C ASP A 75 11.60 -21.44 -11.24
N PHE A 76 12.75 -20.92 -11.68
CA PHE A 76 13.21 -19.56 -11.46
C PHE A 76 13.59 -18.88 -12.78
N SER A 77 12.91 -19.23 -13.86
CA SER A 77 13.15 -18.69 -15.20
C SER A 77 12.97 -17.15 -15.25
N ASP A 78 12.12 -16.59 -14.40
CA ASP A 78 11.92 -15.16 -14.18
C ASP A 78 13.14 -14.46 -13.56
N TYR A 79 13.92 -15.16 -12.74
CA TYR A 79 15.19 -14.67 -12.16
C TYR A 79 16.43 -15.13 -12.93
N ARG A 80 16.29 -15.95 -13.98
CA ARG A 80 17.42 -16.57 -14.69
C ARG A 80 18.49 -15.56 -15.11
N ILE A 81 18.09 -14.44 -15.69
CA ILE A 81 19.03 -13.41 -16.13
C ILE A 81 19.83 -12.81 -14.96
N HIS A 82 19.18 -12.58 -13.83
CA HIS A 82 19.81 -12.05 -12.63
C HIS A 82 20.79 -13.05 -12.01
N VAL A 83 20.40 -14.34 -11.94
CA VAL A 83 21.26 -15.42 -11.44
C VAL A 83 22.48 -15.59 -12.35
N THR A 84 22.30 -15.63 -13.67
CA THR A 84 23.38 -15.72 -14.63
C THR A 84 24.35 -14.53 -14.51
N ASN A 85 23.84 -13.30 -14.54
CA ASN A 85 24.66 -12.10 -14.42
C ASN A 85 25.44 -12.03 -13.10
N PHE A 86 24.83 -12.50 -12.01
CA PHE A 86 25.51 -12.58 -10.72
C PHE A 86 26.71 -13.53 -10.78
N TYR A 87 26.51 -14.78 -11.23
CA TYR A 87 27.58 -15.76 -11.29
C TYR A 87 28.64 -15.44 -12.36
N ASP A 88 28.26 -14.84 -13.48
CA ASP A 88 29.20 -14.32 -14.46
C ASP A 88 30.13 -13.27 -13.84
N SER A 89 29.58 -12.39 -12.98
CA SER A 89 30.36 -11.32 -12.34
C SER A 89 31.41 -11.82 -11.35
N ILE A 90 31.27 -13.06 -10.84
CA ILE A 90 32.21 -13.69 -9.91
C ILE A 90 32.93 -14.92 -10.52
N GLY A 91 32.82 -15.12 -11.84
CA GLY A 91 33.48 -16.20 -12.56
C GLY A 91 32.99 -17.59 -12.19
N TYR A 92 31.74 -17.73 -11.73
CA TYR A 92 31.13 -18.99 -11.21
C TYR A 92 31.91 -19.61 -10.04
N ALA A 93 32.57 -18.78 -9.25
CA ALA A 93 33.13 -19.18 -7.97
C ALA A 93 32.02 -19.37 -6.92
N PRO A 94 32.26 -20.16 -5.85
CA PRO A 94 31.32 -20.25 -4.73
C PRO A 94 31.06 -18.87 -4.11
N ALA A 95 29.79 -18.49 -3.99
CA ALA A 95 29.38 -17.22 -3.40
C ALA A 95 29.13 -17.34 -1.89
N TRP A 96 28.60 -18.48 -1.47
CA TRP A 96 28.06 -18.71 -0.13
C TRP A 96 28.83 -19.77 0.66
N LEU A 97 29.85 -20.38 0.05
CA LEU A 97 30.61 -21.46 0.64
C LEU A 97 32.11 -21.10 0.78
N ASN A 98 32.67 -21.46 1.92
CA ASN A 98 34.11 -21.58 2.13
C ASN A 98 34.42 -23.09 2.26
N SER A 99 34.98 -23.66 1.18
CA SER A 99 35.12 -25.14 1.03
C SER A 99 33.74 -25.82 1.10
N ASN A 100 33.46 -26.58 2.17
CA ASN A 100 32.19 -27.28 2.37
C ASN A 100 31.30 -26.63 3.45
N GLU A 101 31.71 -25.50 4.03
CA GLU A 101 30.96 -24.82 5.08
C GLU A 101 30.33 -23.52 4.56
N PRO A 102 29.09 -23.23 4.95
CA PRO A 102 28.49 -21.93 4.66
C PRO A 102 29.30 -20.78 5.27
N THR A 103 29.46 -19.68 4.53
CA THR A 103 30.04 -18.45 5.08
C THR A 103 29.15 -17.86 6.17
N GLN A 104 29.70 -16.95 6.99
CA GLN A 104 28.91 -16.21 7.99
C GLN A 104 27.75 -15.46 7.35
N GLN A 105 27.95 -14.86 6.17
CA GLN A 105 26.93 -14.18 5.41
C GLN A 105 25.85 -15.15 4.91
N ALA A 106 26.23 -16.34 4.43
CA ALA A 106 25.28 -17.38 4.05
C ALA A 106 24.37 -17.78 5.21
N GLN A 107 24.97 -18.01 6.40
CA GLN A 107 24.20 -18.34 7.60
C GLN A 107 23.25 -17.20 7.97
N ALA A 108 23.71 -15.95 7.94
CA ALA A 108 22.87 -14.78 8.25
C ALA A 108 21.71 -14.62 7.25
N VAL A 109 21.92 -14.86 5.95
CA VAL A 109 20.84 -14.86 4.95
C VAL A 109 19.85 -15.99 5.26
N ILE A 110 20.30 -17.21 5.50
CA ILE A 110 19.43 -18.35 5.85
C ILE A 110 18.56 -18.04 7.06
N ASP A 111 19.11 -17.42 8.10
CA ASP A 111 18.37 -17.07 9.30
C ASP A 111 17.29 -16.01 9.02
N VAL A 112 17.60 -15.01 8.17
CA VAL A 112 16.61 -14.03 7.73
C VAL A 112 15.50 -14.68 6.90
N LEU A 113 15.82 -15.60 5.99
CA LEU A 113 14.83 -16.31 5.18
C LEU A 113 13.86 -17.13 6.05
N LYS A 114 14.37 -17.79 7.11
CA LYS A 114 13.55 -18.51 8.10
C LYS A 114 12.61 -17.58 8.89
N GLU A 115 12.99 -16.32 9.07
CA GLU A 115 12.21 -15.33 9.80
C GLU A 115 11.26 -14.51 8.90
N ALA A 116 11.08 -14.87 7.62
CA ALA A 116 10.31 -14.12 6.63
C ALA A 116 8.85 -13.87 7.06
N ASP A 117 8.27 -14.75 7.87
CA ASP A 117 6.92 -14.58 8.44
C ASP A 117 6.79 -13.29 9.26
N SER A 118 7.86 -12.90 9.96
CA SER A 118 7.90 -11.64 10.74
C SER A 118 7.79 -10.38 9.88
N LYS A 119 8.01 -10.52 8.58
CA LYS A 119 7.90 -9.48 7.56
C LYS A 119 6.59 -9.58 6.76
N GLY A 120 5.69 -10.50 7.12
CA GLY A 120 4.46 -10.76 6.38
C GLY A 120 4.67 -11.49 5.05
N LEU A 121 5.80 -12.17 4.90
CA LEU A 121 6.10 -13.11 3.83
C LEU A 121 5.88 -14.54 4.35
N ASN A 122 6.10 -15.55 3.52
CA ASN A 122 6.04 -16.94 3.94
C ASN A 122 7.46 -17.54 3.86
N ALA A 123 8.02 -17.94 4.99
CA ALA A 123 9.38 -18.51 5.07
C ALA A 123 9.56 -19.72 4.14
N GLU A 124 8.50 -20.51 3.92
CA GLU A 124 8.55 -21.67 3.01
C GLU A 124 8.73 -21.27 1.54
N ASP A 125 8.36 -20.06 1.13
CA ASP A 125 8.61 -19.59 -0.24
C ASP A 125 10.11 -19.40 -0.53
N TYR A 126 10.91 -19.32 0.53
CA TYR A 126 12.37 -19.21 0.53
C TYR A 126 13.03 -20.46 1.12
N ASP A 127 12.34 -21.59 1.03
CA ASP A 127 12.84 -22.91 1.51
C ASP A 127 13.14 -22.96 3.02
N GLY A 128 12.41 -22.24 3.84
CA GLY A 128 12.67 -22.08 5.28
C GLY A 128 12.95 -23.38 6.02
N SER A 129 12.10 -24.40 5.86
CA SER A 129 12.29 -25.72 6.50
C SER A 129 13.41 -26.55 5.87
N ARG A 130 13.80 -26.31 4.60
CA ARG A 130 14.75 -27.16 3.85
C ARG A 130 16.21 -26.81 4.11
N TRP A 131 16.51 -25.65 4.71
CA TRP A 131 17.89 -25.22 4.95
C TRP A 131 18.64 -26.15 5.91
N ALA A 132 17.96 -26.69 6.93
CA ALA A 132 18.60 -27.63 7.86
C ALA A 132 19.13 -28.88 7.15
N ASP A 133 18.33 -29.47 6.25
CA ASP A 133 18.73 -30.68 5.50
C ASP A 133 19.83 -30.36 4.48
N ARG A 134 19.78 -29.19 3.80
CA ARG A 134 20.86 -28.78 2.89
C ARG A 134 22.20 -28.62 3.62
N MET A 135 22.18 -27.96 4.78
CA MET A 135 23.40 -27.84 5.60
C MET A 135 23.91 -29.17 6.13
N ALA A 136 23.01 -30.11 6.50
CA ALA A 136 23.40 -31.44 6.90
C ALA A 136 24.09 -32.22 5.75
N ARG A 137 23.61 -32.11 4.53
CA ARG A 137 24.25 -32.73 3.34
C ARG A 137 25.63 -32.17 3.06
N LEU A 138 25.86 -30.88 3.20
CA LEU A 138 27.20 -30.27 3.05
C LEU A 138 28.25 -30.84 4.01
N ARG A 139 27.84 -31.32 5.19
CA ARG A 139 28.75 -31.93 6.21
C ARG A 139 29.10 -33.37 5.93
N GLN A 140 28.40 -34.04 5.00
CA GLN A 140 28.55 -35.47 4.70
C GLN A 140 29.36 -35.71 3.40
N SER A 141 30.51 -35.05 3.25
CA SER A 141 31.37 -35.14 2.05
C SER A 141 30.66 -34.85 0.75
N PRO A 142 30.18 -33.62 0.57
CA PRO A 142 29.34 -33.22 -0.58
C PRO A 142 30.11 -33.32 -1.89
N SER A 143 29.41 -33.72 -2.95
CA SER A 143 29.92 -33.61 -4.32
C SER A 143 29.99 -32.12 -4.75
N SER A 144 30.70 -31.86 -5.83
CA SER A 144 30.72 -30.53 -6.46
C SER A 144 29.33 -30.07 -6.87
N GLU A 145 28.49 -31.03 -7.31
CA GLU A 145 27.09 -30.76 -7.65
C GLU A 145 26.25 -30.38 -6.41
N ASP A 146 26.41 -31.06 -5.27
CA ASP A 146 25.72 -30.73 -4.02
C ASP A 146 26.06 -29.29 -3.57
N ARG A 147 27.33 -28.90 -3.67
CA ARG A 147 27.80 -27.55 -3.35
C ARG A 147 27.20 -26.52 -4.31
N ALA A 148 27.19 -26.80 -5.62
CA ALA A 148 26.60 -25.92 -6.63
C ALA A 148 25.09 -25.74 -6.42
N ARG A 149 24.37 -26.83 -6.07
CA ARG A 149 22.94 -26.79 -5.74
C ARG A 149 22.65 -25.93 -4.51
N PHE A 150 23.46 -26.05 -3.44
CA PHE A 150 23.33 -25.22 -2.24
C PHE A 150 23.54 -23.74 -2.57
N ASP A 151 24.62 -23.42 -3.29
CA ASP A 151 24.99 -22.05 -3.64
C ASP A 151 23.92 -21.38 -4.52
N ALA A 152 23.45 -22.11 -5.56
CA ALA A 152 22.36 -21.65 -6.41
C ALA A 152 21.02 -21.49 -5.66
N ALA A 153 20.70 -22.44 -4.77
CA ALA A 153 19.47 -22.36 -3.99
C ALA A 153 19.43 -21.10 -3.12
N LEU A 154 20.55 -20.80 -2.41
CA LEU A 154 20.62 -19.61 -1.57
C LEU A 154 20.57 -18.32 -2.39
N THR A 155 21.25 -18.28 -3.54
CA THR A 155 21.20 -17.15 -4.48
C THR A 155 19.75 -16.88 -4.94
N VAL A 156 19.04 -17.90 -5.40
CA VAL A 156 17.65 -17.76 -5.89
C VAL A 156 16.72 -17.31 -4.77
N CYS A 157 16.80 -17.96 -3.59
CA CYS A 157 15.96 -17.60 -2.44
C CYS A 157 16.25 -16.17 -1.95
N ALA A 158 17.53 -15.75 -1.91
CA ALA A 158 17.90 -14.38 -1.53
C ALA A 158 17.35 -13.34 -2.55
N MET A 159 17.49 -13.60 -3.84
CA MET A 159 16.96 -12.71 -4.88
C MET A 159 15.44 -12.57 -4.81
N ARG A 160 14.72 -13.67 -4.63
CA ARG A 160 13.26 -13.66 -4.41
C ARG A 160 12.88 -12.84 -3.19
N TYR A 161 13.52 -13.11 -2.06
CA TYR A 161 13.25 -12.40 -0.81
C TYR A 161 13.47 -10.90 -0.92
N ILE A 162 14.58 -10.46 -1.54
CA ILE A 162 14.86 -9.03 -1.78
C ILE A 162 13.78 -8.40 -2.66
N SER A 163 13.45 -9.05 -3.76
CA SER A 163 12.41 -8.59 -4.69
C SER A 163 11.06 -8.46 -3.98
N ASP A 164 10.66 -9.48 -3.23
CA ASP A 164 9.38 -9.52 -2.53
C ASP A 164 9.29 -8.47 -1.42
N LEU A 165 10.39 -8.19 -0.70
CA LEU A 165 10.45 -7.12 0.28
C LEU A 165 10.34 -5.73 -0.36
N HIS A 166 10.92 -5.55 -1.55
CA HIS A 166 11.04 -4.25 -2.20
C HIS A 166 9.82 -3.87 -3.05
N ILE A 167 9.34 -4.83 -3.84
CA ILE A 167 8.31 -4.59 -4.86
C ILE A 167 6.95 -5.18 -4.42
N GLY A 168 6.98 -6.20 -3.56
CA GLY A 168 5.87 -7.09 -3.29
C GLY A 168 5.96 -8.34 -4.14
N ARG A 169 5.29 -9.39 -3.67
CA ARG A 169 5.27 -10.69 -4.32
C ARG A 169 4.34 -10.73 -5.53
N VAL A 170 3.28 -9.90 -5.51
CA VAL A 170 2.25 -9.86 -6.54
C VAL A 170 2.27 -8.52 -7.26
N ASN A 171 2.27 -8.53 -8.61
CA ASN A 171 2.09 -7.30 -9.37
C ASN A 171 0.63 -6.80 -9.20
N PRO A 172 0.41 -5.57 -8.69
CA PRO A 172 -0.94 -5.03 -8.47
C PRO A 172 -1.78 -4.94 -9.75
N GLN A 173 -1.18 -4.89 -10.93
CA GLN A 173 -1.89 -4.92 -12.21
C GLN A 173 -2.69 -6.21 -12.42
N HIS A 174 -2.30 -7.33 -11.78
CA HIS A 174 -3.07 -8.57 -11.76
C HIS A 174 -4.52 -8.35 -11.29
N PHE A 175 -4.72 -7.46 -10.33
CA PHE A 175 -6.05 -7.07 -9.80
C PHE A 175 -6.65 -5.87 -10.54
N LYS A 176 -6.07 -5.45 -11.65
CA LYS A 176 -6.42 -4.20 -12.35
C LYS A 176 -6.25 -2.95 -11.48
N PHE A 177 -5.34 -3.03 -10.50
CA PHE A 177 -4.90 -1.88 -9.73
C PHE A 177 -3.88 -1.12 -10.57
N ASN A 178 -4.15 0.16 -10.83
CA ASN A 178 -3.25 0.97 -11.62
C ASN A 178 -2.21 1.65 -10.72
N LEU A 179 -1.35 0.79 -10.13
CA LEU A 179 -0.15 1.16 -9.38
C LEU A 179 1.05 0.62 -10.17
N ASP A 180 2.00 1.51 -10.48
CA ASP A 180 3.19 1.13 -11.25
C ASP A 180 4.35 0.76 -10.32
N VAL A 181 4.65 -0.54 -10.28
CA VAL A 181 5.82 -1.07 -9.53
C VAL A 181 7.06 -1.25 -10.42
N SER A 182 6.97 -0.99 -11.72
CA SER A 182 8.08 -1.22 -12.67
C SER A 182 9.29 -0.32 -12.40
N ALA A 183 9.05 0.89 -11.90
CA ALA A 183 10.09 1.84 -11.52
C ALA A 183 10.89 1.40 -10.27
N LYS A 184 10.40 0.39 -9.54
CA LYS A 184 11.04 -0.15 -8.33
C LYS A 184 12.00 -1.31 -8.60
N LYS A 185 12.41 -1.51 -9.86
CA LYS A 185 13.38 -2.56 -10.21
C LYS A 185 14.69 -2.37 -9.45
N TYR A 186 15.23 -3.50 -8.98
CA TYR A 186 16.43 -3.55 -8.17
C TYR A 186 17.55 -4.28 -8.92
N ASP A 187 18.78 -3.79 -8.83
CA ASP A 187 19.95 -4.51 -9.34
C ASP A 187 20.34 -5.63 -8.37
N LEU A 188 19.64 -6.76 -8.50
CA LEU A 188 19.82 -7.92 -7.62
C LEU A 188 21.25 -8.48 -7.66
N PRO A 189 21.91 -8.66 -8.85
CA PRO A 189 23.30 -9.12 -8.91
C PRO A 189 24.27 -8.25 -8.12
N SER A 190 24.24 -6.94 -8.33
CA SER A 190 25.13 -6.01 -7.61
C SER A 190 24.80 -5.98 -6.12
N PHE A 191 23.53 -5.99 -5.73
CA PHE A 191 23.15 -6.00 -4.33
C PHE A 191 23.65 -7.27 -3.61
N LEU A 192 23.47 -8.45 -4.19
CA LEU A 192 23.98 -9.69 -3.60
C LEU A 192 25.49 -9.62 -3.39
N ARG A 193 26.24 -9.24 -4.43
CA ARG A 193 27.71 -9.19 -4.36
C ARG A 193 28.20 -8.18 -3.32
N GLU A 194 27.73 -6.94 -3.41
CA GLU A 194 28.31 -5.81 -2.67
C GLU A 194 27.74 -5.69 -1.25
N LYS A 195 26.45 -6.03 -1.09
CA LYS A 195 25.72 -5.79 0.16
C LYS A 195 25.57 -7.03 1.03
N LEU A 196 25.37 -8.21 0.43
CA LEU A 196 25.18 -9.43 1.22
C LEU A 196 26.46 -10.23 1.38
N ILE A 197 27.24 -10.43 0.29
CA ILE A 197 28.45 -11.26 0.35
C ILE A 197 29.64 -10.49 0.91
N GLN A 198 29.83 -9.26 0.45
CA GLN A 198 30.94 -8.39 0.91
C GLN A 198 30.53 -7.46 2.06
N GLY A 199 29.25 -7.35 2.35
CA GLY A 199 28.70 -6.49 3.38
C GLY A 199 29.01 -6.96 4.81
N ALA A 200 29.05 -6.01 5.74
CA ALA A 200 29.35 -6.31 7.15
C ALA A 200 28.14 -6.89 7.90
N ASP A 201 26.92 -6.46 7.58
CA ASP A 201 25.70 -6.86 8.27
C ASP A 201 24.54 -7.07 7.29
N VAL A 202 24.24 -8.34 7.03
CA VAL A 202 23.16 -8.78 6.14
C VAL A 202 21.79 -8.23 6.56
N ARG A 203 21.49 -8.17 7.86
CA ARG A 203 20.19 -7.71 8.36
C ARG A 203 19.99 -6.22 8.14
N VAL A 204 21.05 -5.43 8.35
CA VAL A 204 21.03 -3.99 8.09
C VAL A 204 20.82 -3.72 6.60
N GLU A 205 21.56 -4.39 5.73
CA GLU A 205 21.46 -4.19 4.28
C GLU A 205 20.08 -4.64 3.75
N LEU A 206 19.55 -5.78 4.18
CA LEU A 206 18.20 -6.21 3.82
C LEU A 206 17.11 -5.27 4.36
N GLY A 207 17.34 -4.63 5.51
CA GLY A 207 16.44 -3.61 6.05
C GLY A 207 16.31 -2.37 5.17
N GLN A 208 17.29 -2.07 4.33
CA GLN A 208 17.29 -0.90 3.43
C GLN A 208 16.43 -1.10 2.18
N VAL A 209 16.13 -2.36 1.79
CA VAL A 209 15.28 -2.64 0.63
C VAL A 209 13.79 -2.54 0.95
N GLU A 210 13.43 -2.55 2.23
CA GLU A 210 12.05 -2.45 2.67
C GLU A 210 11.45 -1.05 2.43
N PRO A 211 10.10 -0.94 2.31
CA PRO A 211 9.44 0.37 2.24
C PRO A 211 9.88 1.30 3.39
N PRO A 212 10.30 2.54 3.09
CA PRO A 212 10.88 3.46 4.09
C PRO A 212 9.83 4.11 5.00
N PHE A 213 8.55 3.73 4.88
CA PHE A 213 7.44 4.39 5.56
C PHE A 213 7.35 3.99 7.04
N PRO A 214 7.18 4.95 7.96
CA PRO A 214 6.93 4.63 9.38
C PRO A 214 5.70 3.72 9.59
N GLY A 215 4.64 3.90 8.79
CA GLY A 215 3.45 3.04 8.82
C GLY A 215 3.74 1.59 8.47
N TYR A 216 4.62 1.31 7.50
CA TYR A 216 5.07 -0.04 7.18
C TYR A 216 5.76 -0.71 8.38
N LYS A 217 6.68 0.00 9.03
CA LYS A 217 7.40 -0.52 10.22
C LYS A 217 6.47 -0.76 11.41
N ARG A 218 5.48 0.13 11.63
CA ARG A 218 4.43 -0.10 12.64
C ARG A 218 3.60 -1.33 12.32
N THR A 219 3.23 -1.52 11.05
CA THR A 219 2.46 -2.70 10.60
C THR A 219 3.23 -3.99 10.81
N GLN A 220 4.56 -4.02 10.59
CA GLN A 220 5.41 -5.19 10.90
C GLN A 220 5.40 -5.51 12.40
N LYS A 221 5.54 -4.51 13.27
CA LYS A 221 5.47 -4.71 14.73
C LYS A 221 4.12 -5.25 15.17
N ALA A 222 3.04 -4.69 14.62
CA ALA A 222 1.69 -5.17 14.87
C ALA A 222 1.52 -6.62 14.42
N LEU A 223 2.02 -6.99 13.23
CA LEU A 223 1.99 -8.37 12.75
C LEU A 223 2.66 -9.32 13.76
N GLN A 224 3.89 -9.01 14.19
CA GLN A 224 4.62 -9.84 15.16
C GLN A 224 3.83 -9.99 16.47
N GLN A 225 3.23 -8.91 16.96
CA GLN A 225 2.40 -8.95 18.17
C GLN A 225 1.14 -9.80 17.99
N TYR A 226 0.43 -9.66 16.87
CA TYR A 226 -0.76 -10.46 16.59
C TYR A 226 -0.43 -11.93 16.33
N MET A 227 0.74 -12.26 15.78
CA MET A 227 1.22 -13.63 15.67
C MET A 227 1.38 -14.27 17.07
N VAL A 228 1.94 -13.55 18.03
CA VAL A 228 2.05 -14.02 19.43
C VAL A 228 0.66 -14.17 20.05
N TRP A 229 -0.18 -13.17 19.94
CA TRP A 229 -1.55 -13.19 20.50
C TRP A 229 -2.41 -14.31 19.90
N SER A 230 -2.24 -14.61 18.60
CA SER A 230 -2.99 -15.69 17.96
C SER A 230 -2.64 -17.08 18.51
N GLN A 231 -1.45 -17.25 19.10
CA GLN A 231 -1.03 -18.48 19.77
C GLN A 231 -1.48 -18.52 21.25
N GLN A 232 -1.68 -17.36 21.87
CA GLN A 232 -2.11 -17.22 23.25
C GLN A 232 -3.63 -17.27 23.43
N ASP A 233 -4.38 -16.94 22.37
CA ASP A 233 -5.83 -16.93 22.41
C ASP A 233 -6.39 -18.36 22.48
N ASP A 234 -7.33 -18.59 23.40
CA ASP A 234 -7.96 -19.90 23.60
C ASP A 234 -8.97 -20.28 22.49
N GLY A 235 -9.28 -19.33 21.59
CA GLY A 235 -10.21 -19.55 20.48
C GLY A 235 -11.68 -19.71 20.86
N GLU A 236 -12.03 -19.57 22.15
CA GLU A 236 -13.41 -19.67 22.60
C GLU A 236 -14.29 -18.61 21.96
N GLN A 237 -15.44 -19.01 21.43
CA GLN A 237 -16.37 -18.09 20.78
C GLN A 237 -17.30 -17.44 21.83
N LEU A 238 -17.52 -16.13 21.69
CA LEU A 238 -18.52 -15.41 22.46
C LEU A 238 -19.94 -15.83 22.03
N PRO A 239 -20.83 -16.14 22.98
CA PRO A 239 -22.23 -16.46 22.67
C PRO A 239 -22.92 -15.31 21.93
N VAL A 240 -23.65 -15.61 20.87
CA VAL A 240 -24.43 -14.62 20.09
C VAL A 240 -25.88 -14.63 20.60
N PRO A 241 -26.32 -13.63 21.37
CA PRO A 241 -27.67 -13.56 21.88
C PRO A 241 -28.67 -13.15 20.77
N ALA A 242 -29.96 -13.51 20.96
CA ALA A 242 -31.02 -13.15 20.01
C ALA A 242 -31.27 -11.63 19.91
N LYS A 243 -30.93 -10.87 20.96
CA LYS A 243 -31.01 -9.40 21.00
C LYS A 243 -29.69 -8.83 21.45
N PRO A 244 -29.29 -7.62 21.00
CA PRO A 244 -28.11 -6.95 21.50
C PRO A 244 -28.08 -6.87 23.03
N VAL A 245 -26.90 -7.10 23.64
CA VAL A 245 -26.74 -6.90 25.08
C VAL A 245 -26.42 -5.43 25.31
N GLU A 246 -27.30 -4.80 26.11
CA GLU A 246 -27.09 -3.43 26.55
C GLU A 246 -26.19 -3.38 27.80
N PRO A 247 -25.44 -2.27 28.03
CA PRO A 247 -24.73 -2.06 29.28
C PRO A 247 -25.61 -2.26 30.52
N GLY A 248 -25.09 -2.96 31.54
CA GLY A 248 -25.78 -3.31 32.75
C GLY A 248 -26.58 -4.63 32.70
N ASN A 249 -26.69 -5.27 31.53
CA ASN A 249 -27.43 -6.52 31.39
C ASN A 249 -26.55 -7.76 31.62
N PRO A 250 -27.17 -8.90 32.04
CA PRO A 250 -26.47 -10.15 32.12
C PRO A 250 -26.01 -10.64 30.74
N TYR A 251 -24.77 -11.20 30.70
CA TYR A 251 -24.19 -11.82 29.50
C TYR A 251 -23.23 -12.94 29.89
N ASN A 252 -23.55 -14.15 29.46
CA ASN A 252 -22.75 -15.35 29.81
C ASN A 252 -21.34 -15.35 29.19
N GLY A 253 -21.09 -14.51 28.17
CA GLY A 253 -19.78 -14.35 27.55
C GLY A 253 -18.81 -13.41 28.28
N VAL A 254 -19.19 -12.82 29.43
CA VAL A 254 -18.34 -11.85 30.17
C VAL A 254 -16.95 -12.42 30.50
N PRO A 255 -16.77 -13.66 30.98
CA PRO A 255 -15.43 -14.18 31.27
C PRO A 255 -14.54 -14.25 30.04
N ARG A 256 -15.04 -14.75 28.92
CA ARG A 256 -14.31 -14.79 27.65
C ARG A 256 -14.02 -13.39 27.12
N LEU A 257 -15.00 -12.49 27.13
CA LEU A 257 -14.86 -11.11 26.68
C LEU A 257 -13.75 -10.37 27.44
N LYS A 258 -13.66 -10.55 28.76
CA LYS A 258 -12.57 -9.99 29.59
C LYS A 258 -11.20 -10.51 29.17
N ARG A 259 -11.05 -11.84 28.98
CA ARG A 259 -9.78 -12.42 28.55
C ARG A 259 -9.33 -11.86 27.21
N LEU A 260 -10.26 -11.86 26.22
CA LEU A 260 -9.95 -11.38 24.88
C LEU A 260 -9.57 -9.89 24.87
N LEU A 261 -10.36 -9.02 25.53
CA LEU A 261 -10.08 -7.57 25.53
C LEU A 261 -8.83 -7.21 26.32
N ARG A 262 -8.44 -7.98 27.35
CA ARG A 262 -7.13 -7.86 27.99
C ARG A 262 -5.99 -8.25 27.08
N LEU A 263 -6.08 -9.41 26.44
CA LEU A 263 -5.10 -9.87 25.46
C LEU A 263 -4.86 -8.82 24.36
N LEU A 264 -5.93 -8.20 23.88
CA LEU A 264 -5.89 -7.17 22.84
C LEU A 264 -5.48 -5.78 23.34
N GLY A 265 -5.37 -5.57 24.66
CA GLY A 265 -5.03 -4.30 25.28
C GLY A 265 -6.19 -3.29 25.36
N ASP A 266 -7.40 -3.68 24.97
CA ASP A 266 -8.61 -2.82 25.08
C ASP A 266 -9.07 -2.68 26.55
N LEU A 267 -8.87 -3.72 27.36
CA LEU A 267 -9.21 -3.72 28.79
C LEU A 267 -7.91 -3.75 29.61
N PRO A 268 -7.62 -2.71 30.42
CA PRO A 268 -6.45 -2.71 31.31
C PRO A 268 -6.41 -3.91 32.27
N GLU A 269 -5.24 -4.43 32.56
CA GLU A 269 -5.04 -5.57 33.48
C GLU A 269 -5.64 -5.32 34.86
N ASN A 270 -5.49 -4.11 35.38
CA ASN A 270 -5.96 -3.70 36.72
C ASN A 270 -7.43 -3.24 36.73
N ALA A 271 -8.15 -3.33 35.62
CA ALA A 271 -9.55 -2.95 35.57
C ALA A 271 -10.39 -3.84 36.47
N VAL A 272 -10.95 -3.25 37.54
CA VAL A 272 -11.90 -3.95 38.43
C VAL A 272 -13.24 -4.01 37.73
N SER A 273 -13.64 -5.20 37.36
CA SER A 273 -14.97 -5.43 36.78
C SER A 273 -15.95 -5.87 37.87
N GLY A 274 -17.21 -5.45 37.70
CA GLY A 274 -18.32 -5.84 38.59
C GLY A 274 -18.63 -7.33 38.61
N SER A 275 -19.88 -7.72 38.66
CA SER A 275 -20.34 -9.11 38.74
C SER A 275 -19.80 -10.01 37.63
N ALA A 276 -19.61 -11.28 37.90
CA ALA A 276 -19.01 -12.25 36.98
C ALA A 276 -19.73 -12.36 35.62
N ASN A 277 -21.04 -12.12 35.61
CA ASN A 277 -21.91 -12.31 34.45
C ASN A 277 -22.72 -11.07 34.05
N VAL A 278 -22.30 -9.87 34.52
CA VAL A 278 -22.93 -8.61 34.13
C VAL A 278 -21.99 -7.83 33.22
N TYR A 279 -22.53 -7.37 32.10
CA TYR A 279 -21.80 -6.56 31.13
C TYR A 279 -21.86 -5.09 31.52
N ASP A 280 -20.94 -4.62 32.36
CA ASP A 280 -20.93 -3.26 32.93
C ASP A 280 -19.54 -2.67 33.11
N GLY A 281 -19.49 -1.44 33.60
CA GLY A 281 -18.29 -0.73 34.04
C GLY A 281 -17.21 -0.64 32.97
N PRO A 282 -15.93 -0.85 33.33
CA PRO A 282 -14.79 -0.73 32.41
C PRO A 282 -14.86 -1.64 31.18
N LEU A 283 -15.63 -2.73 31.27
CA LEU A 283 -15.81 -3.65 30.14
C LEU A 283 -16.60 -3.00 29.01
N VAL A 284 -17.55 -2.11 29.32
CA VAL A 284 -18.32 -1.34 28.32
C VAL A 284 -17.41 -0.38 27.58
N ASP A 285 -16.52 0.32 28.30
CA ASP A 285 -15.58 1.26 27.68
C ASP A 285 -14.54 0.53 26.83
N ALA A 286 -14.09 -0.63 27.27
CA ALA A 286 -13.22 -1.52 26.47
C ALA A 286 -13.90 -1.99 25.16
N VAL A 287 -15.19 -2.31 25.20
CA VAL A 287 -15.95 -2.64 23.99
C VAL A 287 -16.14 -1.43 23.08
N LYS A 288 -16.39 -0.22 23.62
CA LYS A 288 -16.44 0.99 22.79
C LYS A 288 -15.11 1.27 22.10
N HIS A 289 -14.00 1.08 22.81
CA HIS A 289 -12.67 1.20 22.25
C HIS A 289 -12.43 0.19 21.14
N PHE A 290 -12.75 -1.09 21.40
CA PHE A 290 -12.71 -2.15 20.38
C PHE A 290 -13.57 -1.82 19.16
N GLN A 291 -14.82 -1.35 19.36
CA GLN A 291 -15.71 -0.96 18.27
C GLN A 291 -15.09 0.15 17.41
N ALA A 292 -14.55 1.21 18.04
CA ALA A 292 -13.94 2.34 17.34
C ALA A 292 -12.81 1.89 16.40
N ARG A 293 -11.88 1.06 16.90
CA ARG A 293 -10.75 0.57 16.09
C ARG A 293 -11.12 -0.55 15.11
N HIS A 294 -12.36 -1.05 15.15
CA HIS A 294 -12.90 -2.00 14.16
C HIS A 294 -13.90 -1.35 13.19
N GLY A 295 -13.91 -0.02 13.09
CA GLY A 295 -14.78 0.70 12.15
C GLY A 295 -16.27 0.61 12.48
N LEU A 296 -16.62 0.27 13.72
CA LEU A 296 -17.99 0.17 14.21
C LEU A 296 -18.40 1.47 14.95
N THR A 297 -19.70 1.66 15.15
CA THR A 297 -20.20 2.71 16.04
C THR A 297 -19.85 2.36 17.47
N PRO A 298 -19.13 3.24 18.22
CA PRO A 298 -18.67 2.95 19.58
C PRO A 298 -19.79 3.20 20.61
N ASP A 299 -20.87 2.47 20.51
CA ASP A 299 -22.05 2.58 21.37
C ASP A 299 -22.00 1.70 22.64
N GLY A 300 -21.03 0.78 22.69
CA GLY A 300 -20.89 -0.16 23.80
C GLY A 300 -21.92 -1.29 23.81
N ARG A 301 -22.70 -1.47 22.74
CA ARG A 301 -23.67 -2.56 22.64
C ARG A 301 -23.03 -3.80 22.05
N LEU A 302 -23.27 -4.98 22.61
CA LEU A 302 -22.85 -6.25 22.03
C LEU A 302 -23.88 -6.72 21.01
N GLY A 303 -23.95 -6.01 19.89
CA GLY A 303 -24.79 -6.37 18.76
C GLY A 303 -24.11 -7.37 17.81
N ALA A 304 -24.83 -7.81 16.77
CA ALA A 304 -24.35 -8.83 15.83
C ALA A 304 -23.01 -8.46 15.16
N GLN A 305 -22.82 -7.18 14.77
CA GLN A 305 -21.57 -6.74 14.13
C GLN A 305 -20.40 -6.72 15.13
N THR A 306 -20.63 -6.25 16.35
CA THR A 306 -19.62 -6.25 17.42
C THR A 306 -19.17 -7.67 17.74
N LEU A 307 -20.11 -8.58 17.94
CA LEU A 307 -19.82 -9.99 18.23
C LEU A 307 -19.16 -10.70 17.05
N LYS A 308 -19.54 -10.38 15.81
CA LYS A 308 -18.84 -10.88 14.62
C LYS A 308 -17.35 -10.50 14.65
N GLN A 309 -17.03 -9.23 14.95
CA GLN A 309 -15.65 -8.76 15.01
C GLN A 309 -14.88 -9.36 16.19
N LEU A 310 -15.52 -9.49 17.36
CA LEU A 310 -14.92 -10.13 18.55
C LEU A 310 -14.69 -11.62 18.36
N ASN A 311 -15.53 -12.31 17.60
CA ASN A 311 -15.42 -13.73 17.27
C ASN A 311 -14.56 -14.01 16.03
N THR A 312 -13.99 -12.97 15.40
CA THR A 312 -13.04 -13.16 14.30
C THR A 312 -11.73 -13.71 14.86
N PRO A 313 -11.25 -14.88 14.40
CA PRO A 313 -10.00 -15.46 14.89
C PRO A 313 -8.82 -14.51 14.73
N LEU A 314 -7.90 -14.48 15.70
CA LEU A 314 -6.71 -13.63 15.62
C LEU A 314 -5.78 -14.03 14.47
N SER A 315 -5.78 -15.29 14.03
CA SER A 315 -5.10 -15.74 12.81
C SER A 315 -5.60 -15.00 11.56
N PHE A 316 -6.90 -14.69 11.47
CA PHE A 316 -7.44 -13.86 10.39
C PHE A 316 -6.93 -12.41 10.47
N ARG A 317 -6.71 -11.86 11.67
CA ARG A 317 -6.10 -10.53 11.85
C ARG A 317 -4.63 -10.52 11.43
N VAL A 318 -3.90 -11.60 11.73
CA VAL A 318 -2.54 -11.82 11.21
C VAL A 318 -2.55 -11.75 9.69
N GLU A 319 -3.49 -12.43 9.02
CA GLU A 319 -3.59 -12.41 7.57
C GLU A 319 -3.91 -11.01 7.02
N GLN A 320 -4.86 -10.26 7.62
CA GLN A 320 -5.11 -8.87 7.23
C GLN A 320 -3.86 -7.98 7.29
N LEU A 321 -3.01 -8.17 8.32
CA LEU A 321 -1.75 -7.46 8.46
C LEU A 321 -0.73 -7.88 7.39
N ARG A 322 -0.64 -9.18 7.05
CA ARG A 322 0.21 -9.70 5.95
C ARG A 322 -0.19 -9.09 4.60
N LEU A 323 -1.48 -9.12 4.28
CA LEU A 323 -2.01 -8.55 3.04
C LEU A 323 -1.80 -7.02 2.98
N THR A 324 -1.88 -6.35 4.11
CA THR A 324 -1.59 -4.91 4.20
C THR A 324 -0.10 -4.64 3.97
N LEU A 325 0.81 -5.45 4.52
CA LEU A 325 2.25 -5.33 4.25
C LEU A 325 2.59 -5.58 2.79
N GLU A 326 1.93 -6.54 2.13
CA GLU A 326 2.08 -6.74 0.69
C GLU A 326 1.72 -5.47 -0.09
N ARG A 327 0.59 -4.83 0.25
CA ARG A 327 0.14 -3.58 -0.41
C ARG A 327 1.02 -2.38 -0.12
N TRP A 328 1.65 -2.30 1.05
CA TRP A 328 2.65 -1.28 1.34
C TRP A 328 3.84 -1.33 0.36
N ARG A 329 4.23 -2.51 -0.10
CA ARG A 329 5.33 -2.73 -1.05
C ARG A 329 4.99 -2.24 -2.46
N TRP A 330 3.72 -2.05 -2.79
CA TRP A 330 3.29 -1.52 -4.08
C TRP A 330 3.40 0.01 -4.18
N ILE A 331 3.54 0.70 -3.06
CA ILE A 331 3.59 2.16 -3.01
C ILE A 331 4.97 2.65 -3.47
N PRO A 332 5.06 3.71 -4.33
CA PRO A 332 6.31 4.36 -4.66
C PRO A 332 7.04 4.86 -3.40
N PHE A 333 8.36 4.70 -3.33
CA PHE A 333 9.11 5.11 -2.14
C PHE A 333 9.39 6.61 -2.07
N GLN A 334 9.25 7.31 -3.18
CA GLN A 334 9.49 8.75 -3.28
C GLN A 334 8.34 9.42 -4.03
N PHE A 335 7.98 10.60 -3.60
CA PHE A 335 6.98 11.45 -4.22
C PHE A 335 7.59 12.83 -4.51
N ALA A 336 7.30 13.38 -5.68
CA ALA A 336 7.73 14.74 -6.05
C ALA A 336 7.10 15.82 -5.15
N GLN A 337 5.91 15.55 -4.61
CA GLN A 337 5.17 16.38 -3.67
C GLN A 337 4.55 15.48 -2.59
N PRO A 338 4.28 16.00 -1.38
CA PRO A 338 3.54 15.25 -0.37
C PRO A 338 2.20 14.76 -0.90
N PRO A 339 1.88 13.45 -0.74
CA PRO A 339 0.70 12.86 -1.36
C PRO A 339 -0.59 13.10 -0.57
N ILE A 340 -1.71 12.92 -1.27
CA ILE A 340 -3.02 12.62 -0.70
C ILE A 340 -3.23 11.12 -0.81
N VAL A 341 -3.57 10.47 0.29
CA VAL A 341 -3.87 9.03 0.35
C VAL A 341 -5.30 8.82 0.81
N VAL A 342 -6.08 8.09 0.02
CA VAL A 342 -7.41 7.60 0.40
C VAL A 342 -7.32 6.11 0.64
N ASN A 343 -7.67 5.64 1.84
CA ASN A 343 -7.84 4.23 2.14
C ASN A 343 -9.32 3.87 2.08
N ILE A 344 -9.69 3.04 1.09
CA ILE A 344 -11.09 2.71 0.79
C ILE A 344 -11.78 2.00 1.95
N PRO A 345 -11.28 0.88 2.53
CA PRO A 345 -11.97 0.16 3.60
C PRO A 345 -12.13 0.96 4.89
N GLU A 346 -11.22 1.88 5.14
CA GLU A 346 -11.24 2.78 6.30
C GLU A 346 -12.20 3.95 6.12
N PHE A 347 -12.58 4.26 4.88
CA PHE A 347 -13.33 5.47 4.52
C PHE A 347 -12.63 6.75 4.96
N ARG A 348 -11.32 6.84 4.78
CA ARG A 348 -10.51 7.96 5.27
C ARG A 348 -9.53 8.49 4.24
N LEU A 349 -9.35 9.81 4.25
CA LEU A 349 -8.34 10.53 3.50
C LEU A 349 -7.33 11.12 4.47
N ARG A 350 -6.03 11.02 4.10
CA ARG A 350 -4.93 11.73 4.73
C ARG A 350 -4.17 12.54 3.67
N ALA A 351 -3.86 13.79 3.99
CA ALA A 351 -2.88 14.58 3.25
C ALA A 351 -1.64 14.75 4.12
N TYR A 352 -0.46 14.64 3.53
CA TYR A 352 0.80 14.58 4.27
C TYR A 352 1.61 15.87 4.11
N ASN A 353 2.44 16.20 5.09
CA ASN A 353 3.48 17.20 5.00
C ASN A 353 4.75 16.62 4.33
N GLN A 354 5.73 17.50 4.03
CA GLN A 354 7.00 17.11 3.42
C GLN A 354 7.83 16.17 4.32
N ASP A 355 7.64 16.26 5.63
CA ASP A 355 8.30 15.40 6.63
C ASP A 355 7.57 14.05 6.86
N GLY A 356 6.51 13.78 6.10
CA GLY A 356 5.69 12.57 6.22
C GLY A 356 4.66 12.59 7.36
N THR A 357 4.54 13.68 8.11
CA THR A 357 3.48 13.85 9.13
C THR A 357 2.13 14.13 8.46
N ILE A 358 1.03 13.85 9.17
CA ILE A 358 -0.33 14.07 8.64
C ILE A 358 -0.71 15.54 8.81
N ALA A 359 -0.91 16.24 7.68
CA ALA A 359 -1.40 17.62 7.65
C ALA A 359 -2.92 17.70 7.81
N LEU A 360 -3.65 16.81 7.15
CA LEU A 360 -5.10 16.74 7.20
C LEU A 360 -5.57 15.29 7.29
N ARG A 361 -6.59 15.07 8.12
CA ARG A 361 -7.32 13.80 8.21
C ARG A 361 -8.82 14.08 8.13
N MET A 362 -9.55 13.32 7.32
CA MET A 362 -10.98 13.47 7.18
C MET A 362 -11.67 12.20 6.69
N ASN A 363 -12.96 12.09 6.95
CA ASN A 363 -13.78 11.02 6.42
C ASN A 363 -14.03 11.20 4.91
N VAL A 364 -14.23 10.06 4.23
CA VAL A 364 -14.66 10.05 2.83
C VAL A 364 -15.83 9.09 2.62
N ILE A 365 -16.56 9.31 1.52
CA ILE A 365 -17.59 8.40 1.01
C ILE A 365 -17.07 7.86 -0.32
N VAL A 366 -16.98 6.54 -0.44
CA VAL A 366 -16.48 5.82 -1.62
C VAL A 366 -17.60 5.13 -2.39
N GLY A 367 -17.28 4.48 -3.49
CA GLY A 367 -18.22 3.78 -4.34
C GLY A 367 -18.87 2.56 -3.69
N LYS A 368 -20.10 2.23 -4.12
CA LYS A 368 -20.86 1.06 -3.65
C LYS A 368 -20.16 -0.26 -4.01
N ALA A 369 -20.07 -1.17 -3.03
CA ALA A 369 -19.34 -2.43 -3.13
C ALA A 369 -19.66 -3.30 -4.37
N TYR A 370 -20.94 -3.42 -4.74
CA TYR A 370 -21.32 -4.39 -5.79
C TYR A 370 -21.46 -3.82 -7.20
N ARG A 371 -21.59 -2.50 -7.37
CA ARG A 371 -21.94 -1.91 -8.67
C ARG A 371 -21.02 -0.78 -9.13
N HIS A 372 -20.39 -0.08 -8.19
CA HIS A 372 -19.67 1.16 -8.46
C HIS A 372 -18.43 1.29 -7.57
N LYS A 373 -17.61 0.24 -7.50
CA LYS A 373 -16.38 0.24 -6.70
C LYS A 373 -15.50 1.42 -7.10
N THR A 374 -14.95 2.13 -6.12
CA THR A 374 -13.84 3.05 -6.38
C THR A 374 -12.60 2.23 -6.73
N PRO A 375 -11.95 2.44 -7.87
CA PRO A 375 -10.75 1.69 -8.25
C PRO A 375 -9.54 2.05 -7.38
N VAL A 376 -8.57 1.15 -7.32
CA VAL A 376 -7.25 1.35 -6.70
C VAL A 376 -6.27 1.83 -7.76
N PHE A 377 -5.70 3.02 -7.58
CA PHE A 377 -4.78 3.62 -8.55
C PHE A 377 -4.04 4.84 -7.98
N GLU A 378 -3.03 5.28 -8.71
CA GLU A 378 -2.29 6.51 -8.45
C GLU A 378 -2.41 7.46 -9.64
N ARG A 379 -2.61 8.74 -9.40
CA ARG A 379 -2.59 9.83 -10.41
C ARG A 379 -2.21 11.15 -9.75
N GLU A 380 -1.86 12.12 -10.57
CA GLU A 380 -1.56 13.48 -10.15
C GLU A 380 -2.79 14.39 -10.23
N MET A 381 -3.09 15.07 -9.13
CA MET A 381 -4.08 16.17 -9.12
C MET A 381 -3.48 17.39 -9.83
N LYS A 382 -4.22 17.92 -10.81
CA LYS A 382 -3.74 18.98 -11.71
C LYS A 382 -4.48 20.28 -11.53
N TYR A 383 -5.75 20.27 -11.11
CA TYR A 383 -6.56 21.47 -10.95
C TYR A 383 -7.77 21.25 -10.04
N ILE A 384 -8.31 22.36 -9.55
CA ILE A 384 -9.54 22.43 -8.77
C ILE A 384 -10.58 23.19 -9.58
N VAL A 385 -11.86 22.83 -9.46
CA VAL A 385 -12.98 23.59 -10.03
C VAL A 385 -13.92 23.98 -8.89
N PHE A 386 -14.07 25.28 -8.68
CA PHE A 386 -15.03 25.86 -7.76
C PHE A 386 -16.40 26.02 -8.42
N ARG A 387 -17.47 25.74 -7.66
CA ARG A 387 -18.86 25.79 -8.11
C ARG A 387 -19.05 25.06 -9.44
N PRO A 388 -18.72 23.74 -9.50
CA PRO A 388 -18.68 23.00 -10.75
C PRO A 388 -20.09 22.73 -11.31
N TYR A 389 -20.20 22.66 -12.64
CA TYR A 389 -21.25 21.86 -13.24
C TYR A 389 -21.00 20.38 -12.99
N TRP A 390 -22.06 19.61 -12.76
CA TRP A 390 -21.97 18.16 -12.79
C TRP A 390 -22.51 17.61 -14.12
N ASN A 391 -21.63 17.30 -15.05
CA ASN A 391 -21.98 16.55 -16.25
C ASN A 391 -22.32 15.12 -15.84
N VAL A 392 -23.59 14.72 -15.99
CA VAL A 392 -24.07 13.42 -15.56
C VAL A 392 -23.47 12.34 -16.46
N PRO A 393 -22.76 11.34 -15.92
CA PRO A 393 -22.25 10.22 -16.71
C PRO A 393 -23.37 9.49 -17.47
N PRO A 394 -23.13 9.01 -18.71
CA PRO A 394 -24.15 8.32 -19.51
C PRO A 394 -24.80 7.12 -18.81
N SER A 395 -24.03 6.41 -17.96
CA SER A 395 -24.56 5.30 -17.16
C SER A 395 -25.61 5.77 -16.14
N ILE A 396 -25.33 6.84 -15.40
CA ILE A 396 -26.25 7.42 -14.41
C ILE A 396 -27.45 8.06 -15.14
N GLN A 397 -27.20 8.78 -16.26
CA GLN A 397 -28.29 9.34 -17.05
C GLN A 397 -29.30 8.25 -17.45
N ARG A 398 -28.83 7.11 -17.97
CA ARG A 398 -29.70 6.01 -18.41
C ARG A 398 -30.37 5.27 -17.25
N SER A 399 -29.65 5.01 -16.15
CA SER A 399 -30.16 4.18 -15.06
C SER A 399 -30.99 4.94 -14.04
N GLU A 400 -30.83 6.26 -13.91
CA GLU A 400 -31.45 7.05 -12.85
C GLU A 400 -32.25 8.25 -13.38
N ILE A 401 -31.60 9.11 -14.21
CA ILE A 401 -32.19 10.39 -14.62
C ILE A 401 -33.34 10.18 -15.61
N VAL A 402 -33.12 9.38 -16.66
CA VAL A 402 -34.18 9.10 -17.66
C VAL A 402 -35.40 8.41 -17.02
N PRO A 403 -35.26 7.39 -16.14
CA PRO A 403 -36.39 6.84 -15.40
C PRO A 403 -37.10 7.86 -14.50
N ALA A 404 -36.36 8.77 -13.85
CA ALA A 404 -36.94 9.82 -13.03
C ALA A 404 -37.76 10.81 -13.86
N ILE A 405 -37.26 11.25 -15.05
CA ILE A 405 -37.99 12.12 -15.98
C ILE A 405 -39.26 11.45 -16.53
N LYS A 406 -39.22 10.10 -16.77
CA LYS A 406 -40.44 9.37 -17.19
C LYS A 406 -41.56 9.44 -16.16
N LYS A 407 -41.20 9.46 -14.87
CA LYS A 407 -42.14 9.57 -13.75
C LYS A 407 -42.61 11.00 -13.50
N ASP A 408 -41.72 11.98 -13.68
CA ASP A 408 -41.95 13.40 -13.43
C ASP A 408 -41.23 14.25 -14.50
N ARG A 409 -41.99 14.79 -15.44
CA ARG A 409 -41.46 15.59 -16.56
C ARG A 409 -40.77 16.89 -16.10
N ASP A 410 -41.09 17.36 -14.89
CA ASP A 410 -40.48 18.55 -14.28
C ASP A 410 -39.23 18.22 -13.44
N TYR A 411 -38.81 16.95 -13.39
CA TYR A 411 -37.68 16.50 -12.59
C TYR A 411 -36.42 17.33 -12.83
N ILE A 412 -36.15 17.68 -14.11
CA ILE A 412 -35.00 18.48 -14.52
C ILE A 412 -35.03 19.88 -13.86
N ALA A 413 -36.14 20.56 -13.94
CA ALA A 413 -36.33 21.87 -13.32
C ALA A 413 -36.25 21.81 -11.79
N LYS A 414 -36.99 20.87 -11.17
CA LYS A 414 -37.05 20.70 -9.71
C LYS A 414 -35.69 20.38 -9.07
N LYS A 415 -34.80 19.71 -9.79
CA LYS A 415 -33.47 19.28 -9.28
C LYS A 415 -32.31 20.15 -9.79
N GLY A 416 -32.60 21.29 -10.44
CA GLY A 416 -31.57 22.20 -10.94
C GLY A 416 -30.71 21.64 -12.06
N PHE A 417 -31.27 20.70 -12.83
CA PHE A 417 -30.61 20.17 -14.02
C PHE A 417 -30.93 21.00 -15.25
N GLU A 418 -30.18 20.79 -16.31
CA GLU A 418 -30.44 21.28 -17.67
C GLU A 418 -30.08 20.18 -18.67
N VAL A 419 -30.78 20.14 -19.78
CA VAL A 419 -30.48 19.30 -20.92
C VAL A 419 -29.57 20.05 -21.85
N VAL A 420 -28.51 19.43 -22.28
CA VAL A 420 -27.49 20.05 -23.15
C VAL A 420 -27.16 19.17 -24.35
N THR A 421 -26.68 19.79 -25.41
CA THR A 421 -26.06 19.09 -26.54
C THR A 421 -24.70 18.54 -26.13
N PRO A 422 -24.10 17.60 -26.89
CA PRO A 422 -22.73 17.15 -26.65
C PRO A 422 -21.69 18.27 -26.63
N GLN A 423 -21.94 19.39 -27.30
CA GLN A 423 -21.10 20.58 -27.31
C GLN A 423 -21.33 21.51 -26.10
N GLY A 424 -22.30 21.17 -25.24
CA GLY A 424 -22.57 21.92 -24.02
C GLY A 424 -23.60 23.06 -24.15
N SER A 425 -24.22 23.24 -25.32
CA SER A 425 -25.29 24.24 -25.51
C SER A 425 -26.57 23.80 -24.81
N VAL A 426 -27.19 24.72 -24.06
CA VAL A 426 -28.44 24.42 -23.32
C VAL A 426 -29.60 24.27 -24.29
N VAL A 427 -30.31 23.15 -24.20
CA VAL A 427 -31.53 22.85 -24.95
C VAL A 427 -32.75 23.27 -24.13
N THR A 428 -32.80 22.86 -22.85
CA THR A 428 -33.86 23.25 -21.92
C THR A 428 -33.43 23.06 -20.47
N SER A 429 -34.05 23.80 -19.56
CA SER A 429 -33.97 23.59 -18.10
C SER A 429 -35.36 23.48 -17.47
N GLY A 430 -36.40 23.33 -18.30
CA GLY A 430 -37.80 23.22 -17.89
C GLY A 430 -38.37 21.81 -18.06
N THR A 431 -39.68 21.75 -18.28
CA THR A 431 -40.44 20.52 -18.49
C THR A 431 -39.98 19.77 -19.74
N ILE A 432 -39.84 18.47 -19.64
CA ILE A 432 -39.31 17.57 -20.70
C ILE A 432 -40.46 17.01 -21.54
N ASN A 433 -40.46 17.32 -22.84
CA ASN A 433 -41.36 16.72 -23.81
C ASN A 433 -40.86 15.33 -24.28
N ASP A 434 -41.68 14.63 -25.08
CA ASP A 434 -41.37 13.27 -25.51
C ASP A 434 -40.18 13.21 -26.48
N ASP A 435 -39.99 14.20 -27.35
CA ASP A 435 -38.84 14.27 -28.27
C ASP A 435 -37.52 14.39 -27.50
N ILE A 436 -37.43 15.33 -26.55
CA ILE A 436 -36.26 15.49 -25.71
C ILE A 436 -36.01 14.22 -24.88
N LEU A 437 -37.05 13.60 -24.32
CA LEU A 437 -36.90 12.34 -23.57
C LEU A 437 -36.38 11.22 -24.45
N GLN A 438 -36.84 11.09 -25.68
CA GLN A 438 -36.34 10.12 -26.64
C GLN A 438 -34.85 10.34 -26.96
N GLN A 439 -34.44 11.60 -27.19
CA GLN A 439 -33.06 11.95 -27.45
C GLN A 439 -32.16 11.73 -26.25
N LEU A 440 -32.62 12.00 -25.00
CA LEU A 440 -31.90 11.66 -23.77
C LEU A 440 -31.73 10.16 -23.60
N SER A 441 -32.79 9.38 -23.88
CA SER A 441 -32.78 7.92 -23.80
C SER A 441 -31.79 7.30 -24.82
N ALA A 442 -31.73 7.91 -26.00
CA ALA A 442 -30.79 7.52 -27.07
C ALA A 442 -29.34 8.03 -26.84
N GLY A 443 -29.10 8.85 -25.83
CA GLY A 443 -27.79 9.46 -25.57
C GLY A 443 -27.36 10.54 -26.56
N LYS A 444 -28.30 11.09 -27.37
CA LYS A 444 -28.05 12.22 -28.29
C LYS A 444 -27.98 13.56 -27.56
N LEU A 445 -28.70 13.66 -26.45
CA LEU A 445 -28.64 14.78 -25.52
C LEU A 445 -28.09 14.31 -24.17
N MET A 446 -27.49 15.22 -23.42
CA MET A 446 -26.90 14.97 -22.12
C MET A 446 -27.60 15.79 -21.03
N VAL A 447 -27.49 15.33 -19.79
CA VAL A 447 -27.96 16.07 -18.62
C VAL A 447 -26.75 16.59 -17.86
N ARG A 448 -26.79 17.84 -17.42
CA ARG A 448 -25.86 18.37 -16.43
C ARG A 448 -26.60 19.09 -15.31
N GLN A 449 -26.07 19.08 -14.11
CA GLN A 449 -26.61 19.83 -12.98
C GLN A 449 -25.91 21.17 -12.86
N LYS A 450 -26.67 22.21 -12.63
CA LYS A 450 -26.17 23.59 -12.45
C LYS A 450 -25.34 23.70 -11.17
N PRO A 451 -24.35 24.60 -11.11
CA PRO A 451 -23.67 24.94 -9.87
C PRO A 451 -24.66 25.39 -8.77
N GLY A 452 -24.29 25.12 -7.52
CA GLY A 452 -25.08 25.54 -6.38
C GLY A 452 -25.05 24.56 -5.21
N PRO A 453 -25.71 24.90 -4.10
CA PRO A 453 -25.64 24.12 -2.86
C PRO A 453 -26.29 22.73 -2.98
N THR A 454 -27.20 22.52 -3.93
CA THR A 454 -27.86 21.24 -4.19
C THR A 454 -27.15 20.37 -5.23
N ASN A 455 -26.06 20.88 -5.85
CA ASN A 455 -25.31 20.13 -6.85
C ASN A 455 -24.72 18.87 -6.21
N ALA A 456 -24.81 17.73 -6.88
CA ALA A 456 -24.32 16.45 -6.38
C ALA A 456 -22.80 16.45 -6.10
N LEU A 457 -22.03 17.29 -6.80
CA LEU A 457 -20.60 17.49 -6.55
C LEU A 457 -20.32 18.50 -5.44
N GLY A 458 -21.35 19.12 -4.86
CA GLY A 458 -21.21 20.23 -3.92
C GLY A 458 -20.56 21.45 -4.57
N LEU A 459 -19.76 22.18 -3.79
CA LEU A 459 -19.24 23.49 -4.16
C LEU A 459 -17.80 23.47 -4.73
N VAL A 460 -17.12 22.32 -4.69
CA VAL A 460 -15.77 22.17 -5.24
C VAL A 460 -15.51 20.74 -5.66
N LYS A 461 -14.75 20.61 -6.76
CA LYS A 461 -14.20 19.33 -7.20
C LYS A 461 -12.70 19.45 -7.49
N LEU A 462 -11.94 18.44 -7.08
CA LEU A 462 -10.48 18.37 -7.18
C LEU A 462 -10.15 17.27 -8.20
N MET A 463 -9.41 17.64 -9.25
CA MET A 463 -9.27 16.86 -10.47
C MET A 463 -7.88 16.27 -10.63
N PHE A 464 -7.81 14.96 -10.70
CA PHE A 464 -6.68 14.13 -11.12
C PHE A 464 -7.11 13.29 -12.32
N PRO A 465 -6.93 13.80 -13.56
CA PRO A 465 -7.42 13.13 -14.77
C PRO A 465 -6.97 11.67 -14.85
N ASN A 466 -7.92 10.76 -15.03
CA ASN A 466 -7.72 9.33 -15.09
C ASN A 466 -8.79 8.64 -15.96
N GLU A 467 -8.53 7.43 -16.39
CA GLU A 467 -9.40 6.61 -17.23
C GLU A 467 -10.71 6.17 -16.56
N TYR A 468 -10.78 6.23 -15.23
CA TYR A 468 -11.96 5.84 -14.44
C TYR A 468 -12.95 6.98 -14.25
N ASN A 469 -12.59 8.21 -14.61
CA ASN A 469 -13.35 9.43 -14.34
C ASN A 469 -13.67 9.62 -12.84
N VAL A 470 -12.76 9.21 -11.95
CA VAL A 470 -12.85 9.40 -10.51
C VAL A 470 -12.19 10.72 -10.11
N TYR A 471 -12.80 11.44 -9.19
CA TYR A 471 -12.28 12.68 -8.60
C TYR A 471 -12.73 12.82 -7.15
N LEU A 472 -12.09 13.73 -6.40
CA LEU A 472 -12.53 14.14 -5.07
C LEU A 472 -13.50 15.32 -5.21
N HIS A 473 -14.56 15.34 -4.40
CA HIS A 473 -15.52 16.45 -4.46
C HIS A 473 -16.27 16.66 -3.15
N SER A 474 -16.84 17.83 -2.99
CA SER A 474 -17.76 18.17 -1.91
C SER A 474 -19.10 17.43 -2.06
N THR A 475 -20.04 17.66 -1.17
CA THR A 475 -21.36 17.02 -1.19
C THR A 475 -22.44 17.92 -0.57
N PRO A 476 -23.67 17.90 -1.06
CA PRO A 476 -24.81 18.51 -0.39
C PRO A 476 -25.34 17.69 0.81
N SER A 477 -24.77 16.53 1.09
CA SER A 477 -25.25 15.58 2.12
C SER A 477 -24.16 15.29 3.16
N PRO A 478 -23.69 16.29 3.94
CA PRO A 478 -22.58 16.11 4.90
C PRO A 478 -22.94 15.18 6.07
N GLN A 479 -24.23 15.00 6.40
CA GLN A 479 -24.69 14.08 7.45
C GLN A 479 -24.31 12.62 7.18
N LEU A 480 -24.00 12.23 5.96
CA LEU A 480 -23.58 10.87 5.63
C LEU A 480 -22.18 10.53 6.16
N PHE A 481 -21.36 11.53 6.50
CA PHE A 481 -20.04 11.29 7.08
C PHE A 481 -20.09 10.78 8.52
N SER A 482 -21.22 10.94 9.22
CA SER A 482 -21.42 10.37 10.57
C SER A 482 -21.68 8.86 10.58
N GLN A 483 -21.95 8.27 9.41
CA GLN A 483 -22.14 6.82 9.32
C GLN A 483 -20.81 6.09 9.47
N SER A 484 -20.80 4.93 10.14
CA SER A 484 -19.60 4.09 10.24
C SER A 484 -19.24 3.47 8.88
N ARG A 485 -20.23 2.99 8.11
CA ARG A 485 -20.05 2.51 6.75
C ARG A 485 -20.41 3.60 5.73
N ARG A 486 -19.53 3.87 4.76
CA ARG A 486 -19.65 5.01 3.84
C ARG A 486 -19.39 4.67 2.38
N ASP A 487 -19.82 3.52 1.91
CA ASP A 487 -19.78 3.10 0.49
C ASP A 487 -21.09 3.45 -0.24
N PHE A 488 -21.33 4.75 -0.48
CA PHE A 488 -22.61 5.25 -1.01
C PHE A 488 -22.53 5.86 -2.40
N SER A 489 -21.33 6.15 -2.93
CA SER A 489 -21.19 6.87 -4.20
C SER A 489 -21.24 5.95 -5.44
N HIS A 490 -21.17 6.54 -6.61
CA HIS A 490 -21.03 5.87 -7.90
C HIS A 490 -19.57 5.71 -8.35
N GLY A 491 -18.62 5.73 -7.41
CA GLY A 491 -17.19 5.56 -7.66
C GLY A 491 -16.35 6.79 -7.33
N CYS A 492 -16.86 8.01 -7.54
CA CYS A 492 -16.20 9.23 -7.09
C CYS A 492 -16.17 9.33 -5.56
N ILE A 493 -15.23 10.11 -5.03
CA ILE A 493 -14.95 10.18 -3.59
C ILE A 493 -15.44 11.53 -3.06
N ARG A 494 -16.42 11.47 -2.13
CA ARG A 494 -16.87 12.67 -1.40
C ARG A 494 -15.98 12.90 -0.21
N VAL A 495 -15.58 14.15 0.03
CA VAL A 495 -14.68 14.53 1.14
C VAL A 495 -15.43 15.38 2.17
N GLU A 496 -15.14 15.12 3.46
CA GLU A 496 -15.82 15.76 4.60
C GLU A 496 -15.42 17.23 4.77
N LYS A 497 -14.14 17.56 4.55
CA LYS A 497 -13.57 18.91 4.73
C LYS A 497 -13.05 19.47 3.39
N PRO A 498 -13.94 19.77 2.43
CA PRO A 498 -13.53 20.12 1.07
C PRO A 498 -12.80 21.46 0.98
N ALA A 499 -13.13 22.44 1.83
CA ALA A 499 -12.47 23.74 1.83
C ALA A 499 -11.04 23.65 2.35
N GLU A 500 -10.84 22.94 3.46
CA GLU A 500 -9.53 22.69 4.06
C GLU A 500 -8.62 21.88 3.12
N LEU A 501 -9.18 20.88 2.42
CA LEU A 501 -8.43 20.11 1.43
C LEU A 501 -8.04 20.98 0.23
N ALA A 502 -8.95 21.80 -0.29
CA ALA A 502 -8.66 22.71 -1.38
C ALA A 502 -7.59 23.74 -1.00
N ALA A 503 -7.65 24.31 0.21
CA ALA A 503 -6.64 25.23 0.72
C ALA A 503 -5.28 24.56 0.86
N TRP A 504 -5.24 23.32 1.38
CA TRP A 504 -4.00 22.53 1.47
C TRP A 504 -3.39 22.25 0.10
N VAL A 505 -4.21 21.88 -0.89
CA VAL A 505 -3.76 21.65 -2.26
C VAL A 505 -3.22 22.93 -2.91
N LEU A 506 -3.83 24.10 -2.60
CA LEU A 506 -3.42 25.41 -3.13
C LEU A 506 -2.34 26.11 -2.26
N ARG A 507 -1.81 25.47 -1.21
CA ARG A 507 -0.89 26.07 -0.22
C ARG A 507 0.34 26.77 -0.81
N VAL A 508 0.77 26.37 -2.00
CA VAL A 508 1.91 27.02 -2.72
C VAL A 508 1.50 28.28 -3.49
N LYS A 509 0.20 28.63 -3.48
CA LYS A 509 -0.35 29.85 -4.08
C LYS A 509 -0.75 30.83 -2.97
N PRO A 510 0.06 31.87 -2.69
CA PRO A 510 -0.18 32.79 -1.54
C PRO A 510 -1.52 33.49 -1.60
N ASP A 511 -2.06 33.68 -2.80
CA ASP A 511 -3.35 34.32 -3.06
C ASP A 511 -4.57 33.40 -2.84
N TRP A 512 -4.37 32.16 -2.35
CA TRP A 512 -5.45 31.20 -2.08
C TRP A 512 -5.47 30.70 -0.61
N PRO A 513 -5.57 31.62 0.38
CA PRO A 513 -5.78 31.20 1.76
C PRO A 513 -7.19 30.58 1.94
N LEU A 514 -7.43 29.94 3.08
CA LEU A 514 -8.68 29.22 3.36
C LEU A 514 -9.93 30.10 3.21
N GLU A 515 -9.86 31.37 3.62
CA GLU A 515 -10.96 32.33 3.50
C GLU A 515 -11.33 32.60 2.04
N ARG A 516 -10.32 32.76 1.18
CA ARG A 516 -10.57 32.90 -0.27
C ARG A 516 -11.16 31.65 -0.90
N VAL A 517 -10.68 30.47 -0.46
CA VAL A 517 -11.24 29.18 -0.91
C VAL A 517 -12.71 29.09 -0.53
N ARG A 518 -13.07 29.41 0.70
CA ARG A 518 -14.49 29.44 1.16
C ARG A 518 -15.32 30.44 0.38
N ALA A 519 -14.83 31.65 0.17
CA ALA A 519 -15.50 32.65 -0.64
C ALA A 519 -15.74 32.19 -2.10
N ALA A 520 -14.73 31.52 -2.71
CA ALA A 520 -14.86 30.97 -4.05
C ALA A 520 -15.89 29.83 -4.13
N MET A 521 -16.04 29.05 -3.06
CA MET A 521 -17.05 27.99 -2.96
C MET A 521 -18.46 28.55 -2.78
N GLU A 522 -18.65 29.55 -1.91
CA GLU A 522 -19.96 30.01 -1.46
C GLU A 522 -20.55 31.11 -2.39
N THR A 523 -19.75 32.12 -2.69
CA THR A 523 -20.19 33.34 -3.40
C THR A 523 -19.41 33.61 -4.68
N GLY A 524 -18.46 32.75 -5.04
CA GLY A 524 -17.64 32.92 -6.24
C GLY A 524 -18.39 32.70 -7.54
N LYS A 525 -17.71 32.98 -8.65
CA LYS A 525 -18.24 32.69 -10.00
C LYS A 525 -18.38 31.19 -10.22
N ASP A 526 -19.33 30.78 -11.02
CA ASP A 526 -19.57 29.39 -11.36
C ASP A 526 -18.48 28.83 -12.28
N ASN A 527 -18.15 27.57 -12.04
CA ASN A 527 -17.24 26.76 -12.86
C ASN A 527 -15.82 27.34 -13.02
N VAL A 528 -15.28 27.95 -11.95
CA VAL A 528 -13.94 28.55 -11.99
C VAL A 528 -12.89 27.47 -11.78
N GLN A 529 -12.04 27.28 -12.79
CA GLN A 529 -10.90 26.35 -12.71
C GLN A 529 -9.65 27.09 -12.21
N VAL A 530 -8.95 26.44 -11.26
CA VAL A 530 -7.65 26.88 -10.75
C VAL A 530 -6.65 25.77 -10.96
N ASN A 531 -5.68 25.96 -11.84
CA ASN A 531 -4.63 24.99 -12.10
C ASN A 531 -3.60 25.01 -10.97
N LEU A 532 -3.09 23.83 -10.60
CA LEU A 532 -1.99 23.71 -9.63
C LEU A 532 -0.67 24.09 -10.29
N THR A 533 0.21 24.73 -9.53
CA THR A 533 1.60 25.00 -9.95
C THR A 533 2.38 23.70 -9.98
N ASN A 534 2.27 22.92 -8.91
CA ASN A 534 2.88 21.61 -8.78
C ASN A 534 1.77 20.58 -8.65
N PRO A 535 1.68 19.58 -9.55
CA PRO A 535 0.74 18.49 -9.40
C PRO A 535 0.92 17.76 -8.07
N VAL A 536 -0.16 17.32 -7.44
CA VAL A 536 -0.15 16.64 -6.15
C VAL A 536 -0.47 15.15 -6.36
N PRO A 537 0.40 14.21 -5.94
CA PRO A 537 0.11 12.79 -6.03
C PRO A 537 -1.15 12.42 -5.21
N VAL A 538 -2.04 11.65 -5.82
CA VAL A 538 -3.26 11.11 -5.19
C VAL A 538 -3.20 9.59 -5.33
N LEU A 539 -3.14 8.91 -4.19
CA LEU A 539 -3.16 7.46 -4.11
C LEU A 539 -4.51 7.02 -3.56
N ILE A 540 -5.22 6.22 -4.32
CA ILE A 540 -6.42 5.53 -3.87
C ILE A 540 -6.02 4.09 -3.57
N LEU A 541 -5.98 3.74 -2.30
CA LEU A 541 -5.42 2.50 -1.79
C LEU A 541 -6.49 1.62 -1.12
N TYR A 542 -6.10 0.39 -0.82
CA TYR A 542 -6.97 -0.59 -0.18
C TYR A 542 -6.19 -1.33 0.92
N GLY A 543 -6.40 -0.98 2.17
CA GLY A 543 -5.80 -1.63 3.32
C GLY A 543 -6.86 -1.89 4.39
N THR A 544 -7.05 -3.16 4.76
CA THR A 544 -8.02 -3.60 5.77
C THR A 544 -7.46 -3.61 7.18
N ALA A 545 -6.15 -3.40 7.34
CA ALA A 545 -5.49 -3.10 8.61
C ALA A 545 -4.73 -1.77 8.49
N VAL A 546 -4.84 -0.93 9.50
CA VAL A 546 -4.11 0.35 9.60
C VAL A 546 -3.50 0.45 10.99
N VAL A 547 -2.22 0.77 11.08
CA VAL A 547 -1.55 1.03 12.36
C VAL A 547 -1.27 2.52 12.46
N GLU A 548 -1.96 3.17 13.39
CA GLU A 548 -1.89 4.60 13.60
C GLU A 548 -0.56 5.03 14.25
N GLU A 549 -0.36 6.32 14.45
CA GLU A 549 0.89 6.89 14.98
C GLU A 549 1.18 6.50 16.43
N ASP A 550 0.14 6.22 17.21
CA ASP A 550 0.20 5.71 18.59
C ASP A 550 0.41 4.20 18.69
N ASN A 551 0.57 3.50 17.54
CA ASN A 551 0.66 2.06 17.37
C ASN A 551 -0.66 1.30 17.57
N GLU A 552 -1.80 1.98 17.69
CA GLU A 552 -3.10 1.32 17.72
C GLU A 552 -3.40 0.68 16.36
N VAL A 553 -3.89 -0.57 16.41
CA VAL A 553 -4.23 -1.34 15.19
C VAL A 553 -5.72 -1.26 14.93
N HIS A 554 -6.07 -0.74 13.77
CA HIS A 554 -7.45 -0.66 13.29
C HIS A 554 -7.69 -1.71 12.20
N PHE A 555 -8.83 -2.41 12.28
CA PHE A 555 -9.26 -3.39 11.28
C PHE A 555 -10.59 -2.99 10.65
N PHE A 556 -10.69 -3.18 9.34
CA PHE A 556 -11.84 -2.81 8.55
C PHE A 556 -12.35 -4.00 7.74
N GLU A 557 -13.61 -3.99 7.36
CA GLU A 557 -14.19 -5.01 6.48
C GLU A 557 -13.58 -4.94 5.07
N ASP A 558 -13.36 -6.10 4.47
CA ASP A 558 -13.01 -6.24 3.05
C ASP A 558 -14.23 -5.98 2.17
N ILE A 559 -14.66 -4.71 2.11
CA ILE A 559 -15.93 -4.30 1.47
C ILE A 559 -15.99 -4.58 -0.03
N TYR A 560 -14.83 -4.75 -0.69
CA TYR A 560 -14.75 -5.02 -2.13
C TYR A 560 -14.27 -6.44 -2.46
N GLY A 561 -13.87 -7.23 -1.47
CA GLY A 561 -13.38 -8.60 -1.64
C GLY A 561 -11.93 -8.68 -2.13
N HIS A 562 -11.14 -7.60 -2.01
CA HIS A 562 -9.77 -7.57 -2.50
C HIS A 562 -8.76 -8.29 -1.61
N ASP A 563 -9.06 -8.50 -0.33
CA ASP A 563 -8.23 -9.34 0.54
C ASP A 563 -8.34 -10.80 0.12
N ALA A 564 -9.57 -11.30 -0.07
CA ALA A 564 -9.82 -12.66 -0.50
C ALA A 564 -9.20 -12.96 -1.89
N GLU A 565 -9.22 -11.98 -2.81
CA GLU A 565 -8.56 -12.10 -4.13
C GLU A 565 -7.03 -12.19 -3.98
N LEU A 566 -6.42 -11.33 -3.17
CA LEU A 566 -4.96 -11.32 -2.95
C LEU A 566 -4.50 -12.58 -2.22
N GLU A 567 -5.17 -12.99 -1.15
CA GLU A 567 -4.89 -14.22 -0.41
C GLU A 567 -4.87 -15.43 -1.34
N LYS A 568 -5.90 -15.56 -2.20
CA LYS A 568 -5.99 -16.65 -3.18
C LYS A 568 -4.80 -16.68 -4.14
N VAL A 569 -4.32 -15.53 -4.61
CA VAL A 569 -3.17 -15.45 -5.51
C VAL A 569 -1.89 -15.81 -4.76
N LEU A 570 -1.67 -15.27 -3.56
CA LEU A 570 -0.50 -15.58 -2.75
C LEU A 570 -0.40 -17.06 -2.38
N ALA A 571 -1.53 -17.74 -2.17
CA ALA A 571 -1.59 -19.17 -1.86
C ALA A 571 -1.19 -20.07 -3.04
N GLN A 572 -1.20 -19.58 -4.29
CA GLN A 572 -0.83 -20.37 -5.47
C GLN A 572 0.69 -20.57 -5.63
N GLY A 573 1.51 -19.77 -4.95
CA GLY A 573 2.97 -19.92 -4.96
C GLY A 573 3.66 -19.32 -6.19
N TYR A 574 4.93 -19.70 -6.42
CA TYR A 574 5.76 -19.26 -7.54
C TYR A 574 5.77 -20.28 -8.69
N PRO A 575 5.97 -19.81 -9.94
CA PRO A 575 5.62 -18.47 -10.41
C PRO A 575 4.11 -18.28 -10.23
N TYR A 576 3.67 -17.14 -9.77
CA TYR A 576 2.24 -17.02 -9.70
C TYR A 576 1.64 -16.68 -11.05
N PRO A 577 0.39 -17.11 -11.31
CA PRO A 577 -0.22 -16.92 -12.61
C PRO A 577 -0.37 -15.43 -12.92
N GLY A 578 0.14 -15.03 -14.09
CA GLY A 578 0.13 -13.69 -14.63
C GLY A 578 -1.27 -13.14 -14.91
#